data_c8978e433ae9ed4afb323002ae305008
#
_entry.id   c8978e433ae9ed4afb323002ae305008
#
_cell.length_a   1.000
_cell.length_b   1.000
_cell.length_c   1.000
_cell.angle_alpha   90.00
_cell.angle_beta   90.00
_cell.angle_gamma   90.00
#
_symmetry.space_group_name_H-M   'P 1'
#
loop_
_entity.id
_entity.type
_entity.pdbx_description
1 polymer ?
#
loop_
_entity_poly.entity_id
_entity_poly.type
_entity_poly.pdbx_seq_one_letter_code
_entity_poly.pdbx_strand_id
1 'polypeptide(L)'
;MISSKEPIVYHSPSFTAHRLVFFLREITFKISVSAGVLLQHEILYEVPLGDSHPFPSVRLSANFREFSMHVVILAGGLGTRLAEETDVRPKPMVEIGGQPILWHILKHYASHGFDDFLLALGYKGNSIKRYFVEYSGLIGSLSLDLATGTIDRLERSAEHWHLRLVDTGLETNTGGRVRRLASHIGKETFQLTYGDGVSDVDLQSLVSFHKYMGRAITLTAVRPPARFGGLMFEGDDIVGFSEKPQAGEGWINGGFMVCEPSIFDYFDGDESSLEYHVLERLASEGQLAAYRHPGFWQCMDTLRDKRQLEKLWQDGDAPWARGRHEDAMLKAT
;
A
#
# COMPACT_ATOMS: atom_id res chain seq x y z
N MET A 1 3.45 18.22 -23.60
CA MET A 1 4.61 18.50 -24.48
C MET A 1 5.51 19.48 -23.76
N ILE A 2 6.51 19.02 -23.02
CA ILE A 2 7.63 19.87 -22.59
C ILE A 2 8.89 19.08 -22.95
N SER A 3 9.44 19.46 -24.09
CA SER A 3 10.76 19.07 -24.55
C SER A 3 11.72 20.17 -24.12
N SER A 4 12.90 19.73 -23.83
CA SER A 4 14.22 20.37 -23.85
C SER A 4 14.90 20.47 -22.51
N LYS A 5 15.85 19.57 -22.40
CA LYS A 5 16.95 19.57 -21.43
C LYS A 5 17.97 20.61 -21.90
N GLU A 6 17.99 21.77 -21.30
CA GLU A 6 19.19 22.61 -21.32
C GLU A 6 19.59 22.99 -19.87
N PRO A 7 20.88 22.94 -19.55
CA PRO A 7 21.36 23.28 -18.22
C PRO A 7 21.31 24.81 -18.03
N ILE A 8 20.70 25.23 -16.91
CA ILE A 8 20.70 26.64 -16.49
C ILE A 8 22.08 26.94 -15.91
N VAL A 9 22.84 27.80 -16.60
CA VAL A 9 24.13 28.30 -16.15
C VAL A 9 23.93 29.65 -15.47
N TYR A 10 24.22 29.73 -14.16
CA TYR A 10 24.28 31.00 -13.45
C TYR A 10 25.72 31.50 -13.40
N HIS A 11 25.96 32.68 -13.96
CA HIS A 11 27.20 33.43 -13.79
C HIS A 11 27.07 34.35 -12.59
N SER A 12 27.96 34.21 -11.59
CA SER A 12 28.18 35.17 -10.51
C SER A 12 29.60 35.69 -10.57
N PRO A 13 29.82 37.02 -10.46
CA PRO A 13 31.16 37.59 -10.51
C PRO A 13 31.87 37.49 -9.16
N SER A 14 33.09 37.01 -9.21
CA SER A 14 34.22 37.16 -8.28
C SER A 14 34.01 36.85 -6.78
N PHE A 15 34.34 35.61 -6.40
CA PHE A 15 34.80 35.26 -5.07
C PHE A 15 36.02 34.32 -5.13
N THR A 16 37.07 34.69 -4.36
CA THR A 16 38.36 34.01 -4.32
C THR A 16 38.24 32.64 -3.63
N ALA A 17 38.81 31.61 -4.22
CA ALA A 17 38.62 30.19 -3.98
C ALA A 17 38.97 29.65 -2.57
N HIS A 18 39.56 30.42 -1.68
CA HIS A 18 40.06 29.92 -0.38
C HIS A 18 39.07 30.04 0.81
N ARG A 19 37.89 30.62 0.64
CA ARG A 19 36.86 30.75 1.71
C ARG A 19 35.62 29.86 1.53
N LEU A 20 35.53 29.12 0.45
CA LEU A 20 34.31 28.36 0.09
C LEU A 20 34.19 26.99 0.78
N VAL A 21 35.27 26.43 1.31
CA VAL A 21 35.30 25.06 1.84
C VAL A 21 34.62 24.90 3.22
N PHE A 22 34.39 25.99 3.95
CA PHE A 22 33.85 25.93 5.31
C PHE A 22 32.36 26.32 5.46
N PHE A 23 31.67 26.73 4.38
CA PHE A 23 30.31 27.27 4.51
C PHE A 23 29.20 26.43 3.86
N LEU A 24 29.50 25.24 3.31
CA LEU A 24 28.54 24.44 2.54
C LEU A 24 28.03 23.22 3.30
N ARG A 25 27.91 23.26 4.62
CA ARG A 25 27.38 22.11 5.37
C ARG A 25 25.86 22.05 5.47
N GLU A 26 25.12 23.13 5.24
CA GLU A 26 23.65 23.14 5.27
C GLU A 26 23.06 24.26 4.40
N ILE A 27 22.77 23.98 3.14
CA ILE A 27 21.86 24.81 2.35
C ILE A 27 20.60 24.01 2.07
N THR A 28 19.56 24.25 2.86
CA THR A 28 18.22 23.72 2.58
C THR A 28 17.49 24.70 1.68
N PHE A 29 17.27 24.37 0.42
CA PHE A 29 16.39 25.14 -0.46
C PHE A 29 14.96 24.65 -0.32
N LYS A 30 14.06 25.55 0.11
CA LYS A 30 12.62 25.33 -0.04
C LYS A 30 12.18 25.84 -1.40
N ILE A 31 11.87 24.96 -2.32
CA ILE A 31 11.21 25.30 -3.56
C ILE A 31 9.71 25.10 -3.34
N SER A 32 8.95 26.18 -3.30
CA SER A 32 7.49 26.11 -3.28
C SER A 32 7.01 25.93 -4.72
N VAL A 33 6.48 24.76 -5.06
CA VAL A 33 5.72 24.54 -6.28
C VAL A 33 4.25 24.68 -5.92
N SER A 34 3.50 25.51 -6.64
CA SER A 34 2.08 25.78 -6.39
C SER A 34 1.20 24.57 -6.76
N ALA A 35 1.30 23.52 -5.97
CA ALA A 35 0.42 22.35 -5.98
C ALA A 35 0.53 21.54 -4.66
N GLY A 36 0.97 22.14 -3.55
CA GLY A 36 0.86 21.51 -2.22
C GLY A 36 1.80 20.33 -1.94
N VAL A 37 2.90 20.19 -2.69
CA VAL A 37 3.93 19.17 -2.45
C VAL A 37 5.16 19.82 -1.83
N LEU A 38 5.50 19.45 -0.59
CA LEU A 38 6.72 19.87 0.09
C LEU A 38 7.83 18.89 -0.31
N LEU A 39 8.77 19.37 -1.14
CA LEU A 39 9.95 18.60 -1.53
C LEU A 39 11.12 18.99 -0.61
N GLN A 40 11.65 18.06 0.17
CA GLN A 40 12.96 18.20 0.81
C GLN A 40 14.02 17.56 -0.10
N HIS A 41 15.02 18.34 -0.47
CA HIS A 41 16.13 17.88 -1.32
C HIS A 41 17.40 17.69 -0.49
N GLU A 42 17.97 16.51 -0.57
CA GLU A 42 19.34 16.25 -0.15
C GLU A 42 20.25 16.35 -1.40
N ILE A 43 21.14 17.35 -1.42
CA ILE A 43 22.07 17.58 -2.53
C ILE A 43 23.42 17.02 -2.11
N LEU A 44 23.82 15.89 -2.71
CA LEU A 44 25.16 15.35 -2.57
C LEU A 44 26.10 15.99 -3.60
N TYR A 45 27.21 16.55 -3.12
CA TYR A 45 28.26 17.11 -3.97
C TYR A 45 29.41 16.13 -4.07
N GLU A 46 29.70 15.66 -5.27
CA GLU A 46 30.97 15.00 -5.56
C GLU A 46 31.90 16.03 -6.25
N VAL A 47 33.04 16.30 -5.63
CA VAL A 47 34.09 17.12 -6.22
C VAL A 47 35.15 16.17 -6.80
N PRO A 48 35.27 16.02 -8.12
CA PRO A 48 36.36 15.26 -8.69
C PRO A 48 37.68 16.02 -8.48
N LEU A 49 38.61 15.39 -7.78
CA LEU A 49 40.00 15.87 -7.71
C LEU A 49 40.72 15.50 -9.00
N GLY A 50 40.78 16.42 -9.95
CA GLY A 50 41.50 16.24 -11.21
C GLY A 50 41.96 17.59 -11.79
N ASP A 51 43.25 17.68 -12.12
CA ASP A 51 44.07 18.88 -12.34
C ASP A 51 43.85 19.62 -13.70
N SER A 52 42.71 19.48 -14.41
CA SER A 52 42.66 19.98 -15.78
C SER A 52 41.41 20.78 -16.23
N HIS A 53 40.43 21.08 -15.35
CA HIS A 53 39.32 21.96 -15.72
C HIS A 53 39.09 23.07 -14.71
N PRO A 54 38.97 24.34 -15.17
CA PRO A 54 38.83 25.49 -14.29
C PRO A 54 37.46 25.64 -13.58
N PHE A 55 36.50 24.74 -13.85
CA PHE A 55 35.19 24.76 -13.20
C PHE A 55 34.75 23.35 -12.80
N PRO A 56 34.31 23.14 -11.53
CA PRO A 56 33.75 21.87 -11.11
C PRO A 56 32.41 21.64 -11.82
N SER A 57 32.28 20.53 -12.54
CA SER A 57 31.00 20.07 -13.04
C SER A 57 30.17 19.51 -11.88
N VAL A 58 29.10 20.19 -11.51
CA VAL A 58 28.16 19.70 -10.51
C VAL A 58 27.20 18.73 -11.20
N ARG A 59 27.34 17.43 -10.95
CA ARG A 59 26.30 16.46 -11.27
C ARG A 59 25.26 16.47 -10.16
N LEU A 60 24.09 17.02 -10.43
CA LEU A 60 22.92 16.91 -9.57
C LEU A 60 22.29 15.53 -9.83
N SER A 61 22.59 14.56 -8.97
CA SER A 61 21.77 13.36 -8.89
C SER A 61 20.64 13.64 -7.92
N ALA A 62 19.48 14.01 -8.44
CA ALA A 62 18.28 14.10 -7.63
C ALA A 62 17.77 12.66 -7.36
N ASN A 63 18.13 12.09 -6.22
CA ASN A 63 17.37 10.97 -5.68
C ASN A 63 16.05 11.53 -5.15
N PHE A 64 15.04 11.58 -6.01
CA PHE A 64 13.67 11.82 -5.59
C PHE A 64 13.20 10.61 -4.80
N ARG A 65 13.40 10.57 -3.50
CA ARG A 65 12.47 9.86 -2.64
C ARG A 65 11.25 10.78 -2.51
N GLU A 66 10.29 10.61 -3.40
CA GLU A 66 8.92 10.98 -3.07
C GLU A 66 8.61 10.28 -1.73
N PHE A 67 8.11 11.02 -0.74
CA PHE A 67 7.71 10.40 0.52
C PHE A 67 6.62 9.40 0.19
N SER A 68 6.98 8.12 0.10
CA SER A 68 6.03 7.05 -0.11
C SER A 68 5.16 6.99 1.12
N MET A 69 3.86 7.29 0.95
CA MET A 69 2.86 7.15 2.01
C MET A 69 2.86 5.70 2.49
N HIS A 70 3.04 5.48 3.78
CA HIS A 70 3.02 4.14 4.36
C HIS A 70 1.69 3.44 4.13
N VAL A 71 1.75 2.16 3.79
CA VAL A 71 0.57 1.29 3.70
C VAL A 71 0.62 0.28 4.83
N VAL A 72 -0.30 0.41 5.78
CA VAL A 72 -0.47 -0.53 6.89
C VAL A 72 -1.43 -1.63 6.46
N ILE A 73 -1.01 -2.90 6.62
CA ILE A 73 -1.87 -4.05 6.32
C ILE A 73 -2.05 -4.89 7.58
N LEU A 74 -3.31 -5.06 8.02
CA LEU A 74 -3.67 -5.90 9.16
C LEU A 74 -3.64 -7.38 8.74
N ALA A 75 -2.60 -8.09 9.15
CA ALA A 75 -2.34 -9.48 8.76
C ALA A 75 -2.23 -10.45 9.96
N GLY A 76 -2.73 -10.04 11.15
CA GLY A 76 -2.54 -10.78 12.40
C GLY A 76 -3.77 -11.52 12.93
N GLY A 77 -4.91 -11.51 12.23
CA GLY A 77 -6.15 -12.16 12.69
C GLY A 77 -6.13 -13.68 12.62
N LEU A 78 -6.96 -14.34 13.44
CA LEU A 78 -7.07 -15.81 13.54
C LEU A 78 -7.69 -16.46 12.28
N GLY A 79 -8.53 -15.74 11.54
CA GLY A 79 -9.14 -16.24 10.28
C GLY A 79 -10.14 -17.40 10.46
N THR A 80 -10.82 -17.49 11.59
CA THR A 80 -11.65 -18.65 12.00
C THR A 80 -12.76 -19.06 11.05
N ARG A 81 -13.25 -18.13 10.18
CA ARG A 81 -14.32 -18.42 9.21
C ARG A 81 -13.87 -19.26 8.00
N LEU A 82 -12.56 -19.40 7.80
CA LEU A 82 -11.93 -20.16 6.73
C LEU A 82 -11.05 -21.28 7.33
N ALA A 83 -11.58 -21.99 8.35
CA ALA A 83 -10.82 -22.92 9.19
C ALA A 83 -10.03 -23.96 8.39
N GLU A 84 -10.59 -24.53 7.31
CA GLU A 84 -9.94 -25.56 6.49
C GLU A 84 -8.60 -25.12 5.87
N GLU A 85 -8.46 -23.81 5.59
CA GLU A 85 -7.20 -23.24 5.08
C GLU A 85 -6.35 -22.64 6.21
N THR A 86 -7.01 -22.01 7.21
CA THR A 86 -6.31 -21.26 8.25
C THR A 86 -5.71 -22.13 9.35
N ASP A 87 -6.09 -23.40 9.41
CA ASP A 87 -5.39 -24.40 10.24
C ASP A 87 -3.95 -24.65 9.78
N VAL A 88 -3.65 -24.41 8.52
CA VAL A 88 -2.30 -24.62 7.95
C VAL A 88 -1.54 -23.29 7.84
N ARG A 89 -2.18 -22.24 7.30
CA ARG A 89 -1.57 -20.94 7.00
C ARG A 89 -2.46 -19.79 7.48
N PRO A 90 -1.92 -18.59 7.82
CA PRO A 90 -2.78 -17.45 8.19
C PRO A 90 -3.57 -16.98 6.96
N LYS A 91 -4.77 -16.41 7.18
CA LYS A 91 -5.70 -16.00 6.11
C LYS A 91 -5.04 -15.16 5.00
N PRO A 92 -4.16 -14.17 5.29
CA PRO A 92 -3.46 -13.42 4.25
C PRO A 92 -2.54 -14.25 3.34
N MET A 93 -2.20 -15.48 3.76
CA MET A 93 -1.37 -16.41 2.99
C MET A 93 -2.16 -17.46 2.20
N VAL A 94 -3.48 -17.39 2.20
CA VAL A 94 -4.30 -18.24 1.34
C VAL A 94 -4.16 -17.78 -0.11
N GLU A 95 -3.90 -18.74 -1.02
CA GLU A 95 -3.50 -18.44 -2.39
C GLU A 95 -4.68 -18.27 -3.35
N ILE A 96 -4.48 -17.37 -4.31
CA ILE A 96 -5.28 -17.15 -5.50
C ILE A 96 -4.30 -17.12 -6.68
N GLY A 97 -4.49 -17.98 -7.66
CA GLY A 97 -3.58 -18.09 -8.80
C GLY A 97 -2.14 -18.42 -8.41
N GLY A 98 -1.94 -19.21 -7.34
CA GLY A 98 -0.62 -19.59 -6.85
C GLY A 98 0.14 -18.49 -6.09
N GLN A 99 -0.50 -17.36 -5.78
CA GLN A 99 0.07 -16.29 -4.96
C GLN A 99 -0.84 -15.97 -3.77
N PRO A 100 -0.29 -15.68 -2.57
CA PRO A 100 -1.12 -15.28 -1.43
C PRO A 100 -1.99 -14.06 -1.73
N ILE A 101 -3.21 -13.99 -1.15
CA ILE A 101 -4.07 -12.81 -1.30
C ILE A 101 -3.34 -11.53 -0.84
N LEU A 102 -2.49 -11.63 0.17
CA LEU A 102 -1.63 -10.53 0.62
C LEU A 102 -0.72 -9.99 -0.50
N TRP A 103 -0.15 -10.88 -1.33
CA TRP A 103 0.65 -10.49 -2.48
C TRP A 103 -0.18 -9.70 -3.51
N HIS A 104 -1.43 -10.10 -3.76
CA HIS A 104 -2.33 -9.35 -4.65
C HIS A 104 -2.64 -7.95 -4.12
N ILE A 105 -2.84 -7.82 -2.80
CA ILE A 105 -3.06 -6.52 -2.14
C ILE A 105 -1.83 -5.62 -2.31
N LEU A 106 -0.62 -6.13 -2.01
CA LEU A 106 0.64 -5.40 -2.19
C LEU A 106 0.82 -4.92 -3.63
N LYS A 107 0.51 -5.79 -4.60
CA LYS A 107 0.60 -5.44 -6.03
C LYS A 107 -0.39 -4.35 -6.44
N HIS A 108 -1.60 -4.38 -5.91
CA HIS A 108 -2.58 -3.34 -6.17
C HIS A 108 -2.08 -1.98 -5.65
N TYR A 109 -1.58 -1.92 -4.41
CA TYR A 109 -0.99 -0.69 -3.87
C TYR A 109 0.22 -0.22 -4.67
N ALA A 110 1.15 -1.13 -4.99
CA ALA A 110 2.34 -0.81 -5.75
C ALA A 110 2.04 -0.32 -7.18
N SER A 111 0.98 -0.83 -7.82
CA SER A 111 0.53 -0.34 -9.14
C SER A 111 0.05 1.12 -9.12
N HIS A 112 -0.31 1.63 -7.94
CA HIS A 112 -0.68 3.04 -7.71
C HIS A 112 0.48 3.88 -7.14
N GLY A 113 1.71 3.34 -7.08
CA GLY A 113 2.89 4.05 -6.59
C GLY A 113 3.10 4.02 -5.08
N PHE A 114 2.38 3.15 -4.35
CA PHE A 114 2.55 2.95 -2.91
C PHE A 114 3.27 1.63 -2.64
N ASP A 115 4.56 1.69 -2.33
CA ASP A 115 5.47 0.55 -2.22
C ASP A 115 6.16 0.40 -0.86
N ASP A 116 5.83 1.25 0.12
CA ASP A 116 6.33 1.18 1.49
C ASP A 116 5.27 0.60 2.44
N PHE A 117 5.44 -0.65 2.82
CA PHE A 117 4.47 -1.46 3.53
C PHE A 117 4.86 -1.76 4.97
N LEU A 118 3.88 -1.62 5.88
CA LEU A 118 3.92 -2.05 7.28
C LEU A 118 2.91 -3.16 7.50
N LEU A 119 3.38 -4.40 7.65
CA LEU A 119 2.50 -5.54 7.91
C LEU A 119 2.40 -5.79 9.42
N ALA A 120 1.19 -5.58 9.97
CA ALA A 120 0.87 -5.89 11.37
C ALA A 120 0.65 -7.39 11.55
N LEU A 121 1.67 -8.10 12.00
CA LEU A 121 1.65 -9.54 12.17
C LEU A 121 1.10 -9.96 13.54
N GLY A 122 0.54 -11.16 13.60
CA GLY A 122 0.04 -11.82 14.82
C GLY A 122 0.03 -13.32 14.60
N TYR A 123 -1.18 -13.91 14.55
CA TYR A 123 -1.35 -15.34 14.36
C TYR A 123 -0.59 -15.85 13.13
N LYS A 124 0.26 -16.86 13.33
CA LYS A 124 1.13 -17.43 12.29
C LYS A 124 1.97 -16.42 11.50
N GLY A 125 2.34 -15.28 12.10
CA GLY A 125 3.14 -14.23 11.45
C GLY A 125 4.47 -14.74 10.89
N ASN A 126 5.07 -15.78 11.48
CA ASN A 126 6.29 -16.39 10.95
C ASN A 126 6.10 -17.04 9.57
N SER A 127 4.90 -17.49 9.22
CA SER A 127 4.62 -17.99 7.86
C SER A 127 4.70 -16.87 6.83
N ILE A 128 4.21 -15.67 7.19
CA ILE A 128 4.30 -14.47 6.34
C ILE A 128 5.76 -14.03 6.19
N LYS A 129 6.52 -13.98 7.31
CA LYS A 129 7.96 -13.64 7.27
C LYS A 129 8.73 -14.61 6.38
N ARG A 130 8.50 -15.93 6.55
CA ARG A 130 9.18 -16.96 5.74
C ARG A 130 8.88 -16.78 4.25
N TYR A 131 7.60 -16.60 3.89
CA TYR A 131 7.21 -16.38 2.51
C TYR A 131 7.99 -15.22 1.87
N PHE A 132 8.03 -14.05 2.49
CA PHE A 132 8.70 -12.90 1.88
C PHE A 132 10.23 -13.03 1.86
N VAL A 133 10.84 -13.71 2.85
CA VAL A 133 12.28 -14.03 2.83
C VAL A 133 12.59 -14.99 1.68
N GLU A 134 11.80 -16.06 1.52
CA GLU A 134 11.95 -17.02 0.43
C GLU A 134 11.64 -16.36 -0.93
N TYR A 135 10.55 -15.60 -1.03
CA TYR A 135 10.19 -14.86 -2.23
C TYR A 135 11.34 -13.92 -2.67
N SER A 136 11.88 -13.14 -1.75
CA SER A 136 13.00 -12.24 -2.06
C SER A 136 14.29 -12.99 -2.38
N GLY A 137 14.49 -14.20 -1.84
CA GLY A 137 15.70 -15.01 -1.97
C GLY A 137 15.73 -15.95 -3.17
N LEU A 138 14.55 -16.47 -3.58
CA LEU A 138 14.43 -17.54 -4.56
C LEU A 138 13.82 -17.11 -5.89
N ILE A 139 13.45 -15.83 -6.03
CA ILE A 139 12.88 -15.35 -7.29
C ILE A 139 13.96 -15.24 -8.38
N GLY A 140 13.64 -15.72 -9.59
CA GLY A 140 14.56 -15.69 -10.74
C GLY A 140 15.62 -16.78 -10.69
N SER A 141 16.68 -16.56 -11.44
CA SER A 141 17.79 -17.52 -11.59
C SER A 141 18.85 -17.31 -10.50
N LEU A 142 19.34 -18.41 -9.95
CA LEU A 142 20.35 -18.43 -8.91
C LEU A 142 21.59 -19.21 -9.36
N SER A 143 22.76 -18.76 -8.98
CA SER A 143 24.00 -19.51 -9.00
C SER A 143 24.38 -19.90 -7.57
N LEU A 144 24.60 -21.19 -7.34
CA LEU A 144 24.94 -21.75 -6.04
C LEU A 144 26.30 -22.42 -6.12
N ASP A 145 27.27 -21.94 -5.37
CA ASP A 145 28.52 -22.64 -5.14
C ASP A 145 28.40 -23.46 -3.84
N LEU A 146 28.21 -24.78 -3.99
CA LEU A 146 28.05 -25.67 -2.86
C LEU A 146 29.33 -25.89 -2.05
N ALA A 147 30.51 -25.57 -2.61
CA ALA A 147 31.77 -25.68 -1.90
C ALA A 147 32.00 -24.52 -0.94
N THR A 148 31.59 -23.31 -1.33
CA THR A 148 31.77 -22.08 -0.54
C THR A 148 30.51 -21.66 0.20
N GLY A 149 29.32 -22.19 -0.20
CA GLY A 149 28.02 -21.76 0.28
C GLY A 149 27.58 -20.39 -0.28
N THR A 150 28.25 -19.89 -1.31
CA THR A 150 27.92 -18.60 -1.93
C THR A 150 26.67 -18.73 -2.79
N ILE A 151 25.77 -17.72 -2.67
CA ILE A 151 24.55 -17.62 -3.45
C ILE A 151 24.56 -16.27 -4.20
N ASP A 152 24.59 -16.35 -5.53
CA ASP A 152 24.52 -15.17 -6.40
C ASP A 152 23.18 -15.15 -7.12
N ARG A 153 22.50 -14.01 -7.06
CA ARG A 153 21.26 -13.78 -7.82
C ARG A 153 21.62 -13.27 -9.20
N LEU A 154 21.18 -13.96 -10.25
CA LEU A 154 21.48 -13.60 -11.63
C LEU A 154 20.51 -12.54 -12.15
N GLU A 155 19.34 -12.41 -11.53
CA GLU A 155 18.30 -11.44 -11.87
C GLU A 155 17.85 -10.69 -10.62
N ARG A 156 17.37 -9.44 -10.80
CA ARG A 156 16.76 -8.66 -9.72
C ARG A 156 15.26 -8.91 -9.71
N SER A 157 14.66 -8.84 -8.52
CA SER A 157 13.19 -8.81 -8.40
C SER A 157 12.62 -7.64 -9.21
N ALA A 158 11.49 -7.88 -9.89
CA ALA A 158 10.74 -6.83 -10.54
C ALA A 158 10.00 -5.91 -9.53
N GLU A 159 9.79 -6.40 -8.31
CA GLU A 159 9.15 -5.64 -7.24
C GLU A 159 10.19 -4.82 -6.46
N HIS A 160 9.87 -3.54 -6.29
CA HIS A 160 10.67 -2.60 -5.49
C HIS A 160 10.01 -2.30 -4.13
N TRP A 161 9.31 -3.29 -3.56
CA TRP A 161 8.60 -3.12 -2.30
C TRP A 161 9.55 -3.02 -1.11
N HIS A 162 9.27 -2.08 -0.23
CA HIS A 162 9.87 -2.00 1.08
C HIS A 162 8.91 -2.57 2.12
N LEU A 163 9.22 -3.76 2.67
CA LEU A 163 8.36 -4.47 3.60
C LEU A 163 8.94 -4.43 5.02
N ARG A 164 8.17 -3.90 5.97
CA ARG A 164 8.43 -4.00 7.40
C ARG A 164 7.41 -4.94 8.03
N LEU A 165 7.89 -6.09 8.49
CA LEU A 165 7.10 -7.19 9.04
C LEU A 165 7.14 -7.11 10.56
N VAL A 166 6.17 -6.42 11.17
CA VAL A 166 6.16 -6.05 12.59
C VAL A 166 5.27 -7.00 13.38
N ASP A 167 5.83 -7.64 14.40
CA ASP A 167 5.05 -8.44 15.34
C ASP A 167 4.24 -7.52 16.27
N THR A 168 2.93 -7.59 16.14
CA THR A 168 1.99 -6.77 16.94
C THR A 168 1.26 -7.57 18.03
N GLY A 169 1.74 -8.79 18.30
CA GLY A 169 1.20 -9.67 19.36
C GLY A 169 0.05 -10.56 18.86
N LEU A 170 -0.12 -11.70 19.56
CA LEU A 170 -1.12 -12.70 19.21
C LEU A 170 -2.54 -12.23 19.55
N GLU A 171 -2.74 -11.77 20.77
CA GLU A 171 -4.05 -11.40 21.36
C GLU A 171 -4.46 -9.95 21.07
N THR A 172 -3.62 -9.18 20.37
CA THR A 172 -3.88 -7.76 20.08
C THR A 172 -5.02 -7.62 19.08
N ASN A 173 -5.99 -6.76 19.36
CA ASN A 173 -7.11 -6.46 18.48
C ASN A 173 -6.71 -5.53 17.33
N THR A 174 -7.58 -5.30 16.37
CA THR A 174 -7.32 -4.54 15.13
C THR A 174 -6.77 -3.13 15.38
N GLY A 175 -7.39 -2.37 16.27
CA GLY A 175 -6.94 -1.04 16.67
C GLY A 175 -5.62 -1.07 17.46
N GLY A 176 -5.48 -2.03 18.38
CA GLY A 176 -4.23 -2.23 19.11
C GLY A 176 -3.03 -2.50 18.19
N ARG A 177 -3.23 -3.25 17.10
CA ARG A 177 -2.18 -3.48 16.09
C ARG A 177 -1.77 -2.19 15.40
N VAL A 178 -2.73 -1.36 14.98
CA VAL A 178 -2.45 -0.05 14.40
C VAL A 178 -1.69 0.82 15.38
N ARG A 179 -2.14 0.88 16.64
CA ARG A 179 -1.47 1.64 17.72
C ARG A 179 -0.01 1.24 17.90
N ARG A 180 0.29 -0.06 17.88
CA ARG A 180 1.68 -0.57 18.01
C ARG A 180 2.59 -0.17 16.84
N LEU A 181 2.03 0.23 15.72
CA LEU A 181 2.78 0.73 14.56
C LEU A 181 3.01 2.24 14.57
N ALA A 182 2.47 2.98 15.55
CA ALA A 182 2.57 4.44 15.62
C ALA A 182 4.00 4.98 15.48
N SER A 183 4.98 4.34 16.13
CA SER A 183 6.39 4.73 16.05
C SER A 183 7.03 4.48 14.67
N HIS A 184 6.49 3.56 13.89
CA HIS A 184 6.93 3.26 12.51
C HIS A 184 6.30 4.19 11.48
N ILE A 185 5.09 4.68 11.74
CA ILE A 185 4.31 5.57 10.87
C ILE A 185 4.74 7.03 11.08
N GLY A 186 4.97 7.42 12.33
CA GLY A 186 5.36 8.79 12.67
C GLY A 186 4.16 9.74 12.64
N LYS A 187 4.35 10.90 11.99
CA LYS A 187 3.37 11.99 11.94
C LYS A 187 2.77 12.19 10.52
N GLU A 188 2.96 11.23 9.65
CA GLU A 188 2.52 11.33 8.26
C GLU A 188 1.16 10.68 8.06
N THR A 189 0.37 11.20 7.13
CA THR A 189 -0.84 10.53 6.62
C THR A 189 -0.45 9.17 6.06
N PHE A 190 -1.22 8.13 6.35
CA PHE A 190 -0.93 6.76 5.92
C PHE A 190 -2.17 6.05 5.41
N GLN A 191 -1.96 4.98 4.67
CA GLN A 191 -3.04 4.09 4.23
C GLN A 191 -3.15 2.89 5.16
N LEU A 192 -4.37 2.37 5.31
CA LEU A 192 -4.67 1.22 6.17
C LEU A 192 -5.65 0.29 5.44
N THR A 193 -5.36 -1.00 5.44
CA THR A 193 -6.28 -2.01 4.90
C THR A 193 -6.20 -3.32 5.65
N TYR A 194 -7.19 -4.19 5.39
CA TYR A 194 -7.20 -5.57 5.86
C TYR A 194 -6.42 -6.47 4.90
N GLY A 195 -5.84 -7.56 5.41
CA GLY A 195 -5.00 -8.49 4.65
C GLY A 195 -5.77 -9.61 3.94
N ASP A 196 -7.09 -9.44 3.68
CA ASP A 196 -7.97 -10.49 3.21
C ASP A 196 -8.99 -10.07 2.14
N GLY A 197 -8.89 -8.84 1.64
CA GLY A 197 -9.79 -8.31 0.62
C GLY A 197 -9.05 -7.67 -0.55
N VAL A 198 -9.56 -7.88 -1.76
CA VAL A 198 -9.07 -7.30 -3.01
C VAL A 198 -10.12 -6.39 -3.63
N SER A 199 -9.68 -5.36 -4.36
CA SER A 199 -10.53 -4.36 -5.01
C SER A 199 -9.82 -3.76 -6.21
N ASP A 200 -10.58 -3.14 -7.12
CA ASP A 200 -10.07 -2.30 -8.21
C ASP A 200 -10.20 -0.79 -7.87
N VAL A 201 -10.27 -0.46 -6.58
CA VAL A 201 -10.36 0.94 -6.13
C VAL A 201 -9.13 1.75 -6.57
N ASP A 202 -9.38 2.93 -7.13
CA ASP A 202 -8.31 3.89 -7.45
C ASP A 202 -7.80 4.55 -6.17
N LEU A 203 -6.63 4.11 -5.73
CA LEU A 203 -6.01 4.57 -4.48
C LEU A 203 -5.53 6.03 -4.55
N GLN A 204 -5.15 6.53 -5.71
CA GLN A 204 -4.77 7.93 -5.89
C GLN A 204 -6.00 8.85 -5.77
N SER A 205 -7.12 8.43 -6.35
CA SER A 205 -8.40 9.11 -6.20
C SER A 205 -8.89 9.09 -4.75
N LEU A 206 -8.72 7.96 -4.04
CA LEU A 206 -9.05 7.84 -2.61
C LEU A 206 -8.23 8.82 -1.76
N VAL A 207 -6.91 8.90 -1.98
CA VAL A 207 -6.02 9.86 -1.28
C VAL A 207 -6.41 11.30 -1.58
N SER A 208 -6.71 11.61 -2.85
CA SER A 208 -7.15 12.94 -3.25
C SER A 208 -8.48 13.34 -2.59
N PHE A 209 -9.42 12.40 -2.52
CA PHE A 209 -10.70 12.58 -1.84
C PHE A 209 -10.52 12.78 -0.34
N HIS A 210 -9.64 12.01 0.30
CA HIS A 210 -9.33 12.18 1.73
C HIS A 210 -8.82 13.59 2.03
N LYS A 211 -7.86 14.09 1.25
CA LYS A 211 -7.34 15.46 1.37
C LYS A 211 -8.44 16.51 1.21
N TYR A 212 -9.36 16.29 0.26
CA TYR A 212 -10.51 17.17 0.05
C TYR A 212 -11.47 17.18 1.24
N MET A 213 -11.76 16.01 1.82
CA MET A 213 -12.69 15.87 2.95
C MET A 213 -12.12 16.38 4.26
N GLY A 214 -10.79 16.34 4.46
CA GLY A 214 -10.11 16.83 5.66
C GLY A 214 -10.61 16.17 6.94
N ARG A 215 -10.85 14.85 6.93
CA ARG A 215 -11.31 14.06 8.08
C ARG A 215 -10.19 13.17 8.61
N ALA A 216 -10.31 12.71 9.85
CA ALA A 216 -9.32 11.86 10.47
C ALA A 216 -9.17 10.51 9.73
N ILE A 217 -10.27 9.93 9.24
CA ILE A 217 -10.26 8.74 8.38
C ILE A 217 -11.19 8.93 7.19
N THR A 218 -10.74 8.47 6.02
CA THR A 218 -11.60 8.18 4.86
C THR A 218 -11.53 6.70 4.59
N LEU A 219 -12.65 5.99 4.67
CA LEU A 219 -12.76 4.57 4.30
C LEU A 219 -13.39 4.41 2.91
N THR A 220 -13.07 3.30 2.25
CA THR A 220 -13.73 2.92 1.02
C THR A 220 -15.05 2.21 1.34
N ALA A 221 -16.16 2.84 0.97
CA ALA A 221 -17.48 2.25 1.07
C ALA A 221 -17.77 1.44 -0.19
N VAL A 222 -18.14 0.18 -0.02
CA VAL A 222 -18.40 -0.77 -1.12
C VAL A 222 -19.75 -1.45 -0.97
N ARG A 223 -20.26 -2.00 -2.08
CA ARG A 223 -21.43 -2.86 -2.09
C ARG A 223 -21.00 -4.29 -2.40
N PRO A 224 -20.96 -5.20 -1.41
CA PRO A 224 -20.57 -6.58 -1.66
C PRO A 224 -21.60 -7.25 -2.58
N PRO A 225 -21.20 -8.24 -3.40
CA PRO A 225 -22.15 -9.05 -4.15
C PRO A 225 -23.11 -9.75 -3.19
N ALA A 226 -24.42 -9.74 -3.53
CA ALA A 226 -25.41 -10.40 -2.71
C ALA A 226 -25.11 -11.90 -2.61
N ARG A 227 -25.24 -12.44 -1.41
CA ARG A 227 -25.04 -13.90 -1.18
C ARG A 227 -26.27 -14.71 -1.55
N PHE A 228 -27.43 -14.06 -1.64
CA PHE A 228 -28.73 -14.66 -1.87
C PHE A 228 -29.48 -13.91 -2.98
N GLY A 229 -30.54 -14.56 -3.53
CA GLY A 229 -31.46 -13.89 -4.43
C GLY A 229 -32.25 -12.80 -3.71
N GLY A 230 -32.44 -11.67 -4.37
CA GLY A 230 -33.29 -10.57 -3.89
C GLY A 230 -34.74 -10.80 -4.31
N LEU A 231 -35.69 -10.50 -3.41
CA LEU A 231 -37.11 -10.55 -3.65
C LEU A 231 -37.68 -9.12 -3.64
N MET A 232 -38.53 -8.84 -4.60
CA MET A 232 -39.32 -7.61 -4.62
C MET A 232 -40.79 -7.97 -4.33
N PHE A 233 -41.40 -7.26 -3.38
CA PHE A 233 -42.74 -7.55 -2.90
C PHE A 233 -43.72 -6.41 -3.25
N GLU A 234 -44.97 -6.78 -3.60
CA GLU A 234 -46.16 -5.93 -3.51
C GLU A 234 -47.17 -6.64 -2.60
N GLY A 235 -47.34 -6.11 -1.38
CA GLY A 235 -48.05 -6.83 -0.31
C GLY A 235 -47.30 -8.12 0.04
N ASP A 236 -47.97 -9.27 -0.04
CA ASP A 236 -47.41 -10.62 0.16
C ASP A 236 -46.99 -11.30 -1.16
N ASP A 237 -47.24 -10.67 -2.30
CA ASP A 237 -46.87 -11.20 -3.61
C ASP A 237 -45.44 -10.87 -3.98
N ILE A 238 -44.71 -11.85 -4.53
CA ILE A 238 -43.37 -11.65 -5.10
C ILE A 238 -43.55 -11.18 -6.54
N VAL A 239 -43.31 -9.88 -6.79
CA VAL A 239 -43.40 -9.28 -8.11
C VAL A 239 -42.08 -9.21 -8.86
N GLY A 240 -40.97 -9.56 -8.19
CA GLY A 240 -39.65 -9.63 -8.82
C GLY A 240 -38.70 -10.54 -8.06
N PHE A 241 -37.86 -11.23 -8.80
CA PHE A 241 -36.75 -12.02 -8.29
C PHE A 241 -35.50 -11.63 -9.06
N SER A 242 -34.43 -11.38 -8.34
CA SER A 242 -33.08 -11.11 -8.91
C SER A 242 -32.09 -12.05 -8.26
N GLU A 243 -31.49 -12.95 -9.05
CA GLU A 243 -30.41 -13.81 -8.57
C GLU A 243 -29.15 -12.96 -8.34
N LYS A 244 -28.68 -12.94 -7.10
CA LYS A 244 -27.48 -12.23 -6.67
C LYS A 244 -27.45 -10.74 -7.13
N PRO A 245 -28.47 -9.95 -6.83
CA PRO A 245 -28.39 -8.50 -7.10
C PRO A 245 -27.16 -7.96 -6.39
N GLN A 246 -26.50 -6.93 -6.94
CA GLN A 246 -25.63 -6.12 -6.10
C GLN A 246 -26.49 -5.64 -4.93
N ALA A 247 -26.05 -5.88 -3.69
CA ALA A 247 -26.86 -5.71 -2.50
C ALA A 247 -27.64 -4.39 -2.56
N GLY A 248 -28.95 -4.50 -2.60
CA GLY A 248 -29.83 -3.37 -2.88
C GLY A 248 -29.75 -2.27 -1.82
N GLU A 249 -29.40 -2.59 -0.58
CA GLU A 249 -29.44 -1.64 0.53
C GLU A 249 -28.24 -1.85 1.44
N GLY A 250 -27.21 -1.08 1.25
CA GLY A 250 -26.15 -0.99 2.25
C GLY A 250 -24.75 -0.89 1.66
N TRP A 251 -24.14 0.22 1.99
CA TRP A 251 -22.69 0.38 1.87
C TRP A 251 -22.04 -0.24 3.10
N ILE A 252 -20.96 -0.99 2.90
CA ILE A 252 -20.17 -1.55 3.99
C ILE A 252 -18.75 -1.01 3.95
N ASN A 253 -18.01 -1.16 5.07
CA ASN A 253 -16.60 -0.88 5.14
C ASN A 253 -15.83 -1.89 4.28
N GLY A 254 -15.23 -1.43 3.19
CA GLY A 254 -14.42 -2.23 2.27
C GLY A 254 -12.94 -2.26 2.60
N GLY A 255 -12.51 -1.65 3.70
CA GLY A 255 -11.10 -1.40 3.96
C GLY A 255 -10.56 -0.25 3.10
N PHE A 256 -9.33 -0.36 2.61
CA PHE A 256 -8.69 0.66 1.78
C PHE A 256 -8.96 2.07 2.31
N MET A 257 -8.35 2.37 3.45
CA MET A 257 -8.56 3.61 4.20
C MET A 257 -7.37 4.53 4.03
N VAL A 258 -7.62 5.84 4.15
CA VAL A 258 -6.57 6.84 4.38
C VAL A 258 -6.80 7.47 5.74
N CYS A 259 -5.74 7.55 6.54
CA CYS A 259 -5.79 7.89 7.96
C CYS A 259 -4.82 9.01 8.28
N GLU A 260 -5.28 9.99 9.05
CA GLU A 260 -4.42 10.99 9.66
C GLU A 260 -3.80 10.46 10.97
N PRO A 261 -2.59 10.89 11.35
CA PRO A 261 -1.93 10.43 12.59
C PRO A 261 -2.73 10.74 13.86
N SER A 262 -3.65 11.71 13.82
CA SER A 262 -4.54 12.03 14.95
C SER A 262 -5.40 10.86 15.43
N ILE A 263 -5.56 9.82 14.61
CA ILE A 263 -6.29 8.62 15.03
C ILE A 263 -5.60 7.86 16.16
N PHE A 264 -4.29 8.06 16.36
CA PHE A 264 -3.57 7.41 17.45
C PHE A 264 -4.07 7.83 18.84
N ASP A 265 -4.70 8.98 18.97
CA ASP A 265 -5.32 9.48 20.22
C ASP A 265 -6.63 8.76 20.56
N TYR A 266 -7.14 7.93 19.65
CA TYR A 266 -8.38 7.17 19.82
C TYR A 266 -8.16 5.72 20.26
N PHE A 267 -6.91 5.27 20.38
CA PHE A 267 -6.60 3.91 20.80
C PHE A 267 -6.22 3.85 22.29
N ASP A 268 -7.04 3.18 23.10
CA ASP A 268 -6.79 3.04 24.55
C ASP A 268 -5.74 1.97 24.90
N GLY A 269 -5.56 0.95 24.03
CA GLY A 269 -4.62 -0.15 24.30
C GLY A 269 -4.70 -1.27 23.26
N ASP A 270 -4.19 -2.44 23.64
CA ASP A 270 -4.15 -3.62 22.79
C ASP A 270 -5.53 -4.20 22.48
N GLU A 271 -6.48 -4.02 23.39
CA GLU A 271 -7.87 -4.47 23.27
C GLU A 271 -8.72 -3.58 22.36
N SER A 272 -8.17 -2.43 21.92
CA SER A 272 -8.91 -1.51 21.05
C SER A 272 -9.26 -2.16 19.70
N SER A 273 -10.57 -2.22 19.38
CA SER A 273 -11.05 -2.54 18.05
C SER A 273 -11.04 -1.28 17.19
N LEU A 274 -10.47 -1.36 16.01
CA LEU A 274 -10.55 -0.28 15.01
C LEU A 274 -12.02 0.03 14.68
N GLU A 275 -12.84 -1.00 14.51
CA GLU A 275 -14.23 -0.91 14.06
C GLU A 275 -15.13 -0.34 15.16
N TYR A 276 -15.17 -0.97 16.34
CA TYR A 276 -16.11 -0.65 17.42
C TYR A 276 -15.69 0.57 18.27
N HIS A 277 -14.39 0.77 18.48
CA HIS A 277 -13.94 1.84 19.36
C HIS A 277 -13.54 3.10 18.60
N VAL A 278 -12.88 2.95 17.44
CA VAL A 278 -12.31 4.08 16.71
C VAL A 278 -13.25 4.58 15.63
N LEU A 279 -13.70 3.71 14.70
CA LEU A 279 -14.56 4.16 13.59
C LEU A 279 -15.93 4.64 14.08
N GLU A 280 -16.55 3.98 15.07
CA GLU A 280 -17.82 4.44 15.63
C GLU A 280 -17.68 5.81 16.32
N ARG A 281 -16.61 6.01 17.07
CA ARG A 281 -16.35 7.28 17.74
C ARG A 281 -16.07 8.39 16.72
N LEU A 282 -15.21 8.14 15.72
CA LEU A 282 -14.93 9.11 14.65
C LEU A 282 -16.18 9.45 13.84
N ALA A 283 -17.09 8.47 13.61
CA ALA A 283 -18.36 8.73 12.96
C ALA A 283 -19.24 9.69 13.78
N SER A 284 -19.35 9.47 15.09
CA SER A 284 -20.12 10.33 15.99
C SER A 284 -19.56 11.75 16.09
N GLU A 285 -18.24 11.90 15.97
CA GLU A 285 -17.55 13.19 16.00
C GLU A 285 -17.45 13.85 14.61
N GLY A 286 -18.04 13.26 13.56
CA GLY A 286 -17.99 13.77 12.19
C GLY A 286 -16.60 13.75 11.57
N GLN A 287 -15.70 12.88 12.06
CA GLN A 287 -14.33 12.73 11.62
C GLN A 287 -14.10 11.52 10.70
N LEU A 288 -15.17 10.87 10.25
CA LEU A 288 -15.15 9.75 9.33
C LEU A 288 -15.79 10.15 7.99
N ALA A 289 -15.09 9.93 6.88
CA ALA A 289 -15.61 10.12 5.53
C ALA A 289 -15.70 8.79 4.78
N ALA A 290 -16.58 8.70 3.77
CA ALA A 290 -16.75 7.52 2.95
C ALA A 290 -16.50 7.84 1.48
N TYR A 291 -15.47 7.21 0.89
CA TYR A 291 -15.23 7.17 -0.55
C TYR A 291 -16.08 6.04 -1.16
N ARG A 292 -17.12 6.39 -1.91
CA ARG A 292 -18.03 5.39 -2.50
C ARG A 292 -17.41 4.77 -3.75
N HIS A 293 -17.10 3.49 -3.66
CA HIS A 293 -16.52 2.73 -4.77
C HIS A 293 -17.57 1.78 -5.36
N PRO A 294 -18.03 2.04 -6.58
CA PRO A 294 -19.04 1.20 -7.23
C PRO A 294 -18.47 -0.01 -7.96
N GLY A 295 -17.13 -0.10 -8.05
CA GLY A 295 -16.41 -1.16 -8.77
C GLY A 295 -16.33 -2.47 -8.00
N PHE A 296 -15.31 -3.25 -8.35
CA PHE A 296 -15.10 -4.57 -7.77
C PHE A 296 -14.52 -4.48 -6.35
N TRP A 297 -15.09 -5.27 -5.45
CA TRP A 297 -14.55 -5.55 -4.14
C TRP A 297 -14.98 -6.95 -3.68
N GLN A 298 -14.04 -7.72 -3.12
CA GLN A 298 -14.31 -9.05 -2.56
C GLN A 298 -13.36 -9.36 -1.42
N CYS A 299 -13.90 -9.68 -0.24
CA CYS A 299 -13.12 -10.32 0.83
C CYS A 299 -13.15 -11.85 0.65
N MET A 300 -12.10 -12.51 1.14
CA MET A 300 -11.97 -13.96 1.10
C MET A 300 -12.29 -14.57 2.48
N ASP A 301 -13.57 -14.57 2.86
CA ASP A 301 -14.02 -15.05 4.18
C ASP A 301 -14.37 -16.56 4.20
N THR A 302 -14.71 -17.12 3.05
CA THR A 302 -15.16 -18.50 2.91
C THR A 302 -14.47 -19.21 1.74
N LEU A 303 -14.54 -20.55 1.69
CA LEU A 303 -14.07 -21.33 0.52
C LEU A 303 -14.79 -20.94 -0.78
N ARG A 304 -16.06 -20.51 -0.68
CA ARG A 304 -16.79 -20.01 -1.83
C ARG A 304 -16.14 -18.74 -2.37
N ASP A 305 -15.78 -17.81 -1.50
CA ASP A 305 -15.12 -16.55 -1.88
C ASP A 305 -13.77 -16.85 -2.53
N LYS A 306 -12.98 -17.76 -1.94
CA LYS A 306 -11.71 -18.25 -2.52
C LYS A 306 -11.90 -18.79 -3.93
N ARG A 307 -12.88 -19.72 -4.13
CA ARG A 307 -13.16 -20.31 -5.44
C ARG A 307 -13.60 -19.28 -6.47
N GLN A 308 -14.35 -18.27 -6.04
CA GLN A 308 -14.78 -17.18 -6.92
C GLN A 308 -13.58 -16.34 -7.36
N LEU A 309 -12.70 -15.94 -6.43
CA LEU A 309 -11.48 -15.18 -6.73
C LEU A 309 -10.53 -16.00 -7.62
N GLU A 310 -10.34 -17.31 -7.31
CA GLU A 310 -9.54 -18.21 -8.13
C GLU A 310 -10.05 -18.30 -9.56
N LYS A 311 -11.39 -18.42 -9.72
CA LYS A 311 -12.02 -18.47 -11.05
C LYS A 311 -11.76 -17.18 -11.83
N LEU A 312 -11.97 -16.00 -11.22
CA LEU A 312 -11.71 -14.71 -11.88
C LEU A 312 -10.25 -14.60 -12.32
N TRP A 313 -9.32 -15.12 -11.51
CA TRP A 313 -7.91 -15.15 -11.86
C TRP A 313 -7.61 -16.06 -13.05
N GLN A 314 -8.14 -17.30 -13.04
CA GLN A 314 -7.93 -18.27 -14.11
C GLN A 314 -8.56 -17.83 -15.44
N ASP A 315 -9.72 -17.18 -15.38
CA ASP A 315 -10.41 -16.64 -16.56
C ASP A 315 -9.70 -15.37 -17.13
N GLY A 316 -8.66 -14.86 -16.45
CA GLY A 316 -7.97 -13.63 -16.85
C GLY A 316 -8.81 -12.36 -16.62
N ASP A 317 -9.88 -12.46 -15.83
CA ASP A 317 -10.84 -11.37 -15.57
C ASP A 317 -10.79 -10.88 -14.11
N ALA A 318 -9.61 -10.89 -13.50
CA ALA A 318 -9.38 -10.42 -12.14
C ALA A 318 -9.31 -8.88 -12.10
N PRO A 319 -10.36 -8.17 -11.64
CA PRO A 319 -10.41 -6.70 -11.75
C PRO A 319 -9.29 -6.01 -10.96
N TRP A 320 -8.88 -6.58 -9.83
CA TRP A 320 -7.79 -6.05 -8.99
C TRP A 320 -6.39 -6.18 -9.60
N ALA A 321 -6.27 -6.85 -10.76
CA ALA A 321 -5.00 -7.08 -11.46
C ALA A 321 -4.91 -6.35 -12.81
N ARG A 322 -5.96 -5.63 -13.25
CA ARG A 322 -6.06 -5.05 -14.61
C ARG A 322 -4.98 -4.03 -14.95
N GLY A 323 -4.42 -3.33 -13.98
CA GLY A 323 -3.30 -2.41 -14.20
C GLY A 323 -1.99 -3.02 -14.73
N ARG A 324 -1.93 -4.35 -14.91
CA ARG A 324 -0.75 -5.08 -15.41
C ARG A 324 -0.80 -5.49 -16.87
N HIS A 325 -1.99 -5.69 -17.43
CA HIS A 325 -2.12 -6.18 -18.81
C HIS A 325 -1.80 -5.09 -19.83
N GLU A 326 -2.09 -3.83 -19.53
CA GLU A 326 -1.75 -2.71 -20.40
C GLU A 326 -0.24 -2.46 -20.46
N ASP A 327 0.48 -2.53 -19.33
CA ASP A 327 1.94 -2.35 -19.29
C ASP A 327 2.71 -3.52 -19.92
N ALA A 328 2.20 -4.74 -19.86
CA ALA A 328 2.83 -5.90 -20.51
C ALA A 328 2.64 -5.89 -22.03
N MET A 329 1.51 -5.42 -22.52
CA MET A 329 1.28 -5.25 -23.98
C MET A 329 2.07 -4.09 -24.57
N LEU A 330 2.24 -2.98 -23.83
CA LEU A 330 3.05 -1.82 -24.26
C LEU A 330 4.56 -2.10 -24.28
N LYS A 331 5.04 -3.10 -23.53
CA LYS A 331 6.45 -3.52 -23.53
C LYS A 331 6.76 -4.65 -24.52
N ALA A 332 5.73 -5.24 -25.14
CA ALA A 332 5.85 -6.33 -26.13
C ALA A 332 5.67 -5.82 -27.58
N THR A 333 5.38 -4.54 -27.78
CA THR A 333 5.39 -3.84 -29.07
C THR A 333 6.57 -2.87 -29.14
#